data_4415e154d84457cd92d6695f23670415
#
_entry.id   4415e154d84457cd92d6695f23670415
#
_cell.length_a   1.000
_cell.length_b   1.000
_cell.length_c   1.000
_cell.angle_alpha   90.00
_cell.angle_beta   90.00
_cell.angle_gamma   90.00
#
_symmetry.space_group_name_H-M   'P 1'
#
loop_
_entity.id
_entity.type
_entity.pdbx_description
1 polymer ?
#
loop_
_entity_poly.entity_id
_entity_poly.type
_entity_poly.pdbx_seq_one_letter_code
_entity_poly.pdbx_strand_id
1 'polypeptide(L)'
;ELLRAKNIPFVLYGRTQDHTDCAWYDIVGENAMCQAVERLYSLGHRNIAFVNSNIEYNFAHLRLQGYLKGLKKLGLQRSDNMVLDGVMTTKDGENATRKLLHESFPPTAILYATDVAALGAYKVASDLGLQIGKELSIISYDGVPEGAFANPPLTTFKIDTKKAGEQLAALLI
;
A
#
# COMPACT_ATOMS: atom_id res chain seq x y z
N GLU A 1 -13.79 16.09 -16.50
CA GLU A 1 -14.84 16.61 -17.42
C GLU A 1 -14.91 18.14 -17.42
N LEU A 2 -15.00 18.81 -16.25
CA LEU A 2 -15.14 20.28 -16.17
C LEU A 2 -13.98 21.05 -16.82
N LEU A 3 -12.74 20.63 -16.60
CA LEU A 3 -11.55 21.28 -17.18
C LEU A 3 -11.53 21.13 -18.70
N ARG A 4 -11.89 19.96 -19.21
CA ARG A 4 -12.01 19.70 -20.66
C ARG A 4 -13.08 20.57 -21.29
N ALA A 5 -14.26 20.65 -20.68
CA ALA A 5 -15.35 21.48 -21.19
C ALA A 5 -14.98 22.97 -21.26
N LYS A 6 -14.02 23.42 -20.47
CA LYS A 6 -13.52 24.80 -20.46
C LYS A 6 -12.22 24.98 -21.24
N ASN A 7 -11.74 23.96 -21.94
CA ASN A 7 -10.43 23.97 -22.65
C ASN A 7 -9.26 24.39 -21.76
N ILE A 8 -9.29 24.03 -20.47
CA ILE A 8 -8.19 24.33 -19.54
C ILE A 8 -7.18 23.19 -19.62
N PRO A 9 -5.89 23.45 -19.95
CA PRO A 9 -4.85 22.42 -19.89
C PRO A 9 -4.71 21.84 -18.49
N PHE A 10 -4.59 20.52 -18.40
CA PHE A 10 -4.37 19.83 -17.13
C PHE A 10 -3.56 18.55 -17.33
N VAL A 11 -2.90 18.11 -16.27
CA VAL A 11 -2.21 16.82 -16.16
C VAL A 11 -2.70 16.12 -14.91
N LEU A 12 -2.78 14.80 -14.95
CA LEU A 12 -3.20 13.99 -13.79
C LEU A 12 -1.99 13.47 -13.02
N TYR A 13 -2.08 13.52 -11.69
CA TYR A 13 -1.23 12.74 -10.81
C TYR A 13 -1.95 11.43 -10.46
N GLY A 14 -1.43 10.32 -10.95
CA GLY A 14 -2.10 9.02 -10.92
C GLY A 14 -2.86 8.72 -12.22
N ARG A 15 -2.96 7.43 -12.55
CA ARG A 15 -3.73 6.93 -13.68
C ARG A 15 -5.20 6.80 -13.30
N THR A 16 -6.09 7.09 -14.25
CA THR A 16 -7.50 6.69 -14.19
C THR A 16 -7.72 5.47 -15.07
N GLN A 17 -8.83 4.76 -14.91
CA GLN A 17 -9.16 3.61 -15.76
C GLN A 17 -9.35 4.02 -17.23
N ASP A 18 -9.89 5.22 -17.46
CA ASP A 18 -10.21 5.78 -18.79
C ASP A 18 -9.21 6.89 -19.21
N HIS A 19 -7.92 6.66 -19.07
CA HIS A 19 -6.86 7.67 -19.19
C HIS A 19 -6.40 8.00 -20.61
N THR A 20 -7.19 7.73 -21.63
CA THR A 20 -6.78 7.83 -23.04
C THR A 20 -6.59 9.26 -23.57
N ASP A 21 -7.10 10.29 -22.88
CA ASP A 21 -7.22 11.64 -23.46
C ASP A 21 -6.52 12.75 -22.68
N CYS A 22 -5.64 12.45 -21.75
CA CYS A 22 -4.86 13.46 -21.02
C CYS A 22 -3.48 12.95 -20.64
N ALA A 23 -2.53 13.86 -20.48
CA ALA A 23 -1.24 13.54 -19.93
C ALA A 23 -1.36 13.15 -18.45
N TRP A 24 -0.58 12.18 -18.02
CA TRP A 24 -0.55 11.76 -16.63
C TRP A 24 0.88 11.35 -16.20
N TYR A 25 1.13 11.49 -14.93
CA TYR A 25 2.31 10.94 -14.27
C TYR A 25 1.85 10.06 -13.10
N ASP A 26 2.33 8.84 -13.01
CA ASP A 26 1.97 7.91 -11.95
C ASP A 26 3.19 7.21 -11.38
N ILE A 27 3.03 6.68 -10.19
CA ILE A 27 4.02 5.92 -9.47
C ILE A 27 3.61 4.46 -9.55
N VAL A 28 4.55 3.60 -10.00
CA VAL A 28 4.29 2.19 -10.30
C VAL A 28 4.07 1.39 -9.00
N GLY A 29 2.93 1.65 -8.33
CA GLY A 29 2.56 1.05 -7.05
C GLY A 29 2.41 -0.47 -7.12
N GLU A 30 1.95 -1.01 -8.25
CA GLU A 30 1.85 -2.46 -8.48
C GLU A 30 3.21 -3.16 -8.43
N ASN A 31 4.27 -2.55 -8.96
CA ASN A 31 5.60 -3.13 -8.89
C ASN A 31 6.14 -3.12 -7.46
N ALA A 32 5.90 -2.05 -6.72
CA ALA A 32 6.32 -1.94 -5.32
C ALA A 32 5.65 -3.03 -4.46
N MET A 33 4.34 -3.24 -4.61
CA MET A 33 3.64 -4.31 -3.88
C MET A 33 4.13 -5.70 -4.24
N CYS A 34 4.42 -5.96 -5.53
CA CYS A 34 5.01 -7.22 -5.95
C CYS A 34 6.38 -7.45 -5.30
N GLN A 35 7.25 -6.44 -5.31
CA GLN A 35 8.57 -6.48 -4.66
C GLN A 35 8.47 -6.65 -3.14
N ALA A 36 7.48 -6.03 -2.50
CA ALA A 36 7.23 -6.20 -1.07
C ALA A 36 6.90 -7.64 -0.71
N VAL A 37 6.03 -8.29 -1.49
CA VAL A 37 5.71 -9.72 -1.31
C VAL A 37 6.96 -10.58 -1.51
N GLU A 38 7.75 -10.33 -2.56
CA GLU A 38 9.01 -11.03 -2.81
C GLU A 38 10.00 -10.86 -1.65
N ARG A 39 10.09 -9.64 -1.11
CA ARG A 39 10.95 -9.37 0.05
C ARG A 39 10.49 -10.13 1.29
N LEU A 40 9.20 -10.10 1.61
CA LEU A 40 8.64 -10.85 2.74
C LEU A 40 8.85 -12.36 2.57
N TYR A 41 8.63 -12.88 1.36
CA TYR A 41 8.90 -14.27 1.06
C TYR A 41 10.37 -14.66 1.29
N SER A 42 11.31 -13.81 0.86
CA SER A 42 12.75 -14.03 1.05
C SER A 42 13.17 -14.04 2.52
N LEU A 43 12.39 -13.38 3.38
CA LEU A 43 12.55 -13.37 4.84
C LEU A 43 11.88 -14.57 5.53
N GLY A 44 11.27 -15.49 4.77
CA GLY A 44 10.67 -16.70 5.28
C GLY A 44 9.14 -16.63 5.48
N HIS A 45 8.50 -15.47 5.25
CA HIS A 45 7.05 -15.35 5.39
C HIS A 45 6.33 -16.14 4.29
N ARG A 46 5.26 -16.83 4.65
CA ARG A 46 4.40 -17.61 3.73
C ARG A 46 2.94 -17.20 3.88
N ASN A 47 2.54 -16.76 5.07
CA ASN A 47 1.21 -16.21 5.34
C ASN A 47 1.32 -14.68 5.41
N ILE A 48 1.05 -14.03 4.29
CA ILE A 48 1.21 -12.58 4.09
C ILE A 48 -0.17 -12.00 3.84
N ALA A 49 -0.62 -11.07 4.68
CA ALA A 49 -1.88 -10.35 4.48
C ALA A 49 -1.66 -9.02 3.74
N PHE A 50 -2.74 -8.51 3.16
CA PHE A 50 -2.78 -7.20 2.50
C PHE A 50 -3.93 -6.36 3.04
N VAL A 51 -3.59 -5.20 3.57
CA VAL A 51 -4.55 -4.18 4.02
C VAL A 51 -4.59 -3.07 2.99
N ASN A 52 -5.69 -2.99 2.26
CA ASN A 52 -5.88 -2.11 1.13
C ASN A 52 -6.74 -0.90 1.48
N SER A 53 -6.59 0.15 0.70
CA SER A 53 -7.46 1.33 0.73
C SER A 53 -8.81 1.03 0.05
N ASN A 54 -9.66 2.04 -0.15
CA ASN A 54 -10.91 1.85 -0.90
C ASN A 54 -10.60 1.42 -2.34
N ILE A 55 -11.10 0.26 -2.74
CA ILE A 55 -10.84 -0.37 -4.05
C ILE A 55 -11.39 0.46 -5.23
N GLU A 56 -12.27 1.40 -5.00
CA GLU A 56 -12.74 2.36 -6.02
C GLU A 56 -11.63 3.30 -6.47
N TYR A 57 -10.60 3.49 -5.67
CA TYR A 57 -9.42 4.25 -6.08
C TYR A 57 -8.51 3.41 -6.96
N ASN A 58 -8.13 3.94 -8.11
CA ASN A 58 -7.29 3.24 -9.07
C ASN A 58 -5.95 2.78 -8.45
N PHE A 59 -5.32 3.60 -7.60
CA PHE A 59 -4.08 3.20 -6.92
C PHE A 59 -4.27 1.97 -6.02
N ALA A 60 -5.41 1.85 -5.33
CA ALA A 60 -5.71 0.71 -4.47
C ALA A 60 -5.90 -0.56 -5.31
N HIS A 61 -6.60 -0.45 -6.44
CA HIS A 61 -6.76 -1.54 -7.41
C HIS A 61 -5.39 -2.01 -7.95
N LEU A 62 -4.53 -1.09 -8.37
CA LEU A 62 -3.20 -1.40 -8.88
C LEU A 62 -2.29 -2.03 -7.81
N ARG A 63 -2.33 -1.53 -6.57
CA ARG A 63 -1.57 -2.09 -5.45
C ARG A 63 -2.03 -3.51 -5.12
N LEU A 64 -3.35 -3.78 -5.13
CA LEU A 64 -3.89 -5.14 -4.98
C LEU A 64 -3.41 -6.05 -6.09
N GLN A 65 -3.43 -5.60 -7.35
CA GLN A 65 -2.88 -6.39 -8.46
C GLN A 65 -1.41 -6.73 -8.26
N GLY A 66 -0.60 -5.79 -7.77
CA GLY A 66 0.80 -6.01 -7.45
C GLY A 66 1.01 -7.08 -6.37
N TYR A 67 0.24 -7.01 -5.28
CA TYR A 67 0.24 -8.02 -4.23
C TYR A 67 -0.11 -9.41 -4.78
N LEU A 68 -1.22 -9.53 -5.51
CA LEU A 68 -1.66 -10.80 -6.11
C LEU A 68 -0.65 -11.36 -7.10
N LYS A 69 -0.02 -10.50 -7.92
CA LYS A 69 1.06 -10.87 -8.83
C LYS A 69 2.27 -11.43 -8.08
N GLY A 70 2.65 -10.81 -6.96
CA GLY A 70 3.72 -11.30 -6.09
C GLY A 70 3.43 -12.69 -5.51
N LEU A 71 2.23 -12.91 -4.96
CA LEU A 71 1.80 -14.22 -4.47
C LEU A 71 1.86 -15.28 -5.58
N LYS A 72 1.27 -14.99 -6.73
CA LYS A 72 1.25 -15.91 -7.89
C LYS A 72 2.65 -16.30 -8.34
N LYS A 73 3.56 -15.32 -8.46
CA LYS A 73 4.96 -15.54 -8.87
C LYS A 73 5.70 -16.52 -7.96
N LEU A 74 5.35 -16.53 -6.69
CA LEU A 74 6.00 -17.34 -5.65
C LEU A 74 5.25 -18.62 -5.30
N GLY A 75 4.14 -18.91 -5.99
CA GLY A 75 3.30 -20.08 -5.72
C GLY A 75 2.57 -20.03 -4.38
N LEU A 76 2.44 -18.82 -3.80
CA LEU A 76 1.65 -18.63 -2.57
C LEU A 76 0.16 -18.56 -2.91
N GLN A 77 -0.64 -19.24 -2.11
CA GLN A 77 -2.09 -19.18 -2.27
C GLN A 77 -2.66 -17.92 -1.59
N ARG A 78 -3.61 -17.28 -2.28
CA ARG A 78 -4.43 -16.24 -1.67
C ARG A 78 -5.46 -16.89 -0.75
N SER A 79 -5.59 -16.37 0.47
CA SER A 79 -6.76 -16.62 1.33
C SER A 79 -7.63 -15.37 1.36
N ASP A 80 -8.94 -15.52 1.19
CA ASP A 80 -9.86 -14.37 1.08
C ASP A 80 -9.91 -13.52 2.36
N ASN A 81 -9.70 -14.14 3.53
CA ASN A 81 -9.64 -13.43 4.81
C ASN A 81 -8.31 -12.68 5.03
N MET A 82 -7.32 -12.84 4.14
CA MET A 82 -6.02 -12.15 4.21
C MET A 82 -5.99 -10.84 3.41
N VAL A 83 -7.08 -10.45 2.77
CA VAL A 83 -7.20 -9.16 2.07
C VAL A 83 -8.33 -8.37 2.69
N LEU A 84 -8.03 -7.18 3.20
CA LEU A 84 -9.01 -6.27 3.79
C LEU A 84 -8.98 -4.94 3.03
N ASP A 85 -10.12 -4.58 2.44
CA ASP A 85 -10.30 -3.33 1.68
C ASP A 85 -10.98 -2.24 2.52
N GLY A 86 -10.95 -1.01 2.03
CA GLY A 86 -11.66 0.13 2.63
C GLY A 86 -10.94 0.79 3.80
N VAL A 87 -9.66 0.49 4.02
CA VAL A 87 -8.89 0.99 5.16
C VAL A 87 -8.25 2.34 4.79
N MET A 88 -8.76 3.43 5.36
CA MET A 88 -8.38 4.80 4.98
C MET A 88 -7.66 5.58 6.10
N THR A 89 -7.84 5.19 7.35
CA THR A 89 -7.30 5.90 8.50
C THR A 89 -6.41 5.01 9.37
N THR A 90 -5.64 5.60 10.26
CA THR A 90 -4.86 4.86 11.27
C THR A 90 -5.77 3.99 12.14
N LYS A 91 -6.99 4.48 12.47
CA LYS A 91 -7.96 3.70 13.25
C LYS A 91 -8.51 2.51 12.48
N ASP A 92 -8.76 2.67 11.19
CA ASP A 92 -9.15 1.53 10.34
C ASP A 92 -8.02 0.51 10.23
N GLY A 93 -6.77 1.00 10.13
CA GLY A 93 -5.56 0.17 10.14
C GLY A 93 -5.42 -0.63 11.44
N GLU A 94 -5.66 0.00 12.60
CA GLU A 94 -5.72 -0.70 13.89
C GLU A 94 -6.77 -1.81 13.87
N ASN A 95 -7.99 -1.51 13.44
CA ASN A 95 -9.10 -2.48 13.40
C ASN A 95 -8.79 -3.65 12.43
N ALA A 96 -8.27 -3.34 11.24
CA ALA A 96 -7.86 -4.34 10.24
C ALA A 96 -6.76 -5.25 10.77
N THR A 97 -5.72 -4.69 11.39
CA THR A 97 -4.63 -5.44 11.99
C THR A 97 -5.13 -6.38 13.08
N ARG A 98 -5.97 -5.87 13.98
CA ARG A 98 -6.56 -6.65 15.07
C ARG A 98 -7.39 -7.81 14.53
N LYS A 99 -8.19 -7.58 13.50
CA LYS A 99 -8.96 -8.63 12.82
C LYS A 99 -8.05 -9.71 12.26
N LEU A 100 -7.02 -9.35 11.49
CA LEU A 100 -6.07 -10.29 10.89
C LEU A 100 -5.33 -11.14 11.93
N LEU A 101 -4.90 -10.52 13.04
CA LEU A 101 -4.17 -11.23 14.08
C LEU A 101 -5.06 -12.13 14.97
N HIS A 102 -6.40 -12.02 14.87
CA HIS A 102 -7.35 -12.93 15.54
C HIS A 102 -7.83 -14.07 14.64
N GLU A 103 -7.36 -14.17 13.40
CA GLU A 103 -7.67 -15.32 12.53
C GLU A 103 -7.09 -16.63 13.10
N SER A 104 -7.69 -17.75 12.76
CA SER A 104 -7.22 -19.08 13.22
C SER A 104 -5.77 -19.39 12.77
N PHE A 105 -5.36 -18.81 11.63
CA PHE A 105 -4.01 -18.85 11.09
C PHE A 105 -3.56 -17.43 10.79
N PRO A 106 -3.11 -16.66 11.78
CA PRO A 106 -2.80 -15.25 11.60
C PRO A 106 -1.61 -15.05 10.64
N PRO A 107 -1.58 -13.94 9.91
CA PRO A 107 -0.43 -13.60 9.08
C PRO A 107 0.80 -13.32 9.95
N THR A 108 1.97 -13.69 9.46
CA THR A 108 3.25 -13.33 10.06
C THR A 108 3.83 -12.04 9.45
N ALA A 109 3.24 -11.59 8.37
CA ALA A 109 3.56 -10.31 7.73
C ALA A 109 2.30 -9.67 7.18
N ILE A 110 2.22 -8.34 7.27
CA ILE A 110 1.13 -7.55 6.71
C ILE A 110 1.72 -6.46 5.81
N LEU A 111 1.24 -6.45 4.58
CA LEU A 111 1.53 -5.41 3.61
C LEU A 111 0.38 -4.41 3.61
N TYR A 112 0.69 -3.12 3.77
CA TYR A 112 -0.30 -2.05 3.77
C TYR A 112 -0.22 -1.24 2.49
N ALA A 113 -1.37 -0.90 1.93
CA ALA A 113 -1.44 -0.02 0.77
C ALA A 113 -0.98 1.41 1.10
N THR A 114 -1.12 1.87 2.35
CA THR A 114 -0.72 3.21 2.78
C THR A 114 -0.03 3.20 4.14
N ASP A 115 0.90 4.13 4.37
CA ASP A 115 1.59 4.28 5.65
C ASP A 115 0.63 4.66 6.78
N VAL A 116 -0.37 5.50 6.48
CA VAL A 116 -1.37 5.93 7.47
C VAL A 116 -2.09 4.74 8.08
N ALA A 117 -2.46 3.76 7.27
CA ALA A 117 -3.06 2.52 7.76
C ALA A 117 -2.06 1.67 8.55
N ALA A 118 -0.80 1.56 8.06
CA ALA A 118 0.25 0.78 8.71
C ALA A 118 0.61 1.28 10.11
N LEU A 119 0.55 2.59 10.35
CA LEU A 119 0.79 3.17 11.69
C LEU A 119 -0.19 2.66 12.74
N GLY A 120 -1.42 2.26 12.33
CA GLY A 120 -2.38 1.62 13.22
C GLY A 120 -1.93 0.25 13.75
N ALA A 121 -1.09 -0.46 13.00
CA ALA A 121 -0.57 -1.76 13.40
C ALA A 121 0.37 -1.68 14.61
N TYR A 122 1.10 -0.59 14.76
CA TYR A 122 2.02 -0.41 15.89
C TYR A 122 1.29 -0.40 17.23
N LYS A 123 0.11 0.24 17.26
CA LYS A 123 -0.76 0.22 18.46
C LYS A 123 -1.17 -1.21 18.80
N VAL A 124 -1.62 -1.97 17.79
CA VAL A 124 -2.06 -3.37 18.00
C VAL A 124 -0.91 -4.26 18.43
N ALA A 125 0.26 -4.14 17.79
CA ALA A 125 1.45 -4.89 18.17
C ALA A 125 1.84 -4.61 19.63
N SER A 126 1.82 -3.33 20.04
CA SER A 126 2.07 -2.94 21.43
C SER A 126 1.06 -3.55 22.39
N ASP A 127 -0.25 -3.48 22.07
CA ASP A 127 -1.32 -4.03 22.92
C ASP A 127 -1.22 -5.57 23.09
N LEU A 128 -0.71 -6.26 22.07
CA LEU A 128 -0.54 -7.72 22.07
C LEU A 128 0.86 -8.19 22.49
N GLY A 129 1.76 -7.26 22.82
CA GLY A 129 3.15 -7.59 23.18
C GLY A 129 3.99 -8.13 22.03
N LEU A 130 3.59 -7.89 20.78
CA LEU A 130 4.32 -8.34 19.59
C LEU A 130 5.43 -7.32 19.22
N GLN A 131 6.59 -7.85 18.87
CA GLN A 131 7.71 -7.05 18.38
C GLN A 131 7.66 -6.98 16.84
N ILE A 132 7.42 -5.78 16.31
CA ILE A 132 7.50 -5.56 14.86
C ILE A 132 8.93 -5.81 14.39
N GLY A 133 9.06 -6.57 13.31
CA GLY A 133 10.34 -7.04 12.77
C GLY A 133 10.81 -8.39 13.33
N LYS A 134 10.11 -8.94 14.34
CA LYS A 134 10.35 -10.29 14.86
C LYS A 134 9.13 -11.20 14.71
N GLU A 135 8.06 -10.92 15.49
CA GLU A 135 6.82 -11.71 15.46
C GLU A 135 5.89 -11.26 14.33
N LEU A 136 5.94 -9.98 13.95
CA LEU A 136 5.12 -9.41 12.88
C LEU A 136 5.97 -8.53 11.99
N SER A 137 6.04 -8.82 10.70
CA SER A 137 6.67 -7.94 9.71
C SER A 137 5.64 -7.02 9.05
N ILE A 138 6.03 -5.76 8.83
CA ILE A 138 5.19 -4.75 8.20
C ILE A 138 5.97 -4.07 7.09
N ILE A 139 5.34 -3.97 5.91
CA ILE A 139 5.81 -3.13 4.81
C ILE A 139 4.63 -2.28 4.33
N SER A 140 4.88 -1.05 3.96
CA SER A 140 3.84 -0.13 3.49
C SER A 140 4.32 0.75 2.33
N TYR A 141 3.54 1.76 2.00
CA TYR A 141 3.78 2.64 0.87
C TYR A 141 3.36 4.08 1.21
N ASP A 142 4.12 5.04 0.77
CA ASP A 142 3.99 6.49 0.62
C ASP A 142 5.24 7.21 1.15
N GLY A 143 5.87 6.75 2.24
CA GLY A 143 7.05 7.37 2.85
C GLY A 143 6.70 8.59 3.71
N VAL A 144 5.60 8.53 4.49
CA VAL A 144 5.20 9.63 5.37
C VAL A 144 6.23 9.86 6.48
N PRO A 145 6.50 11.13 6.87
CA PRO A 145 7.50 11.44 7.88
C PRO A 145 7.26 10.75 9.23
N GLU A 146 6.01 10.55 9.62
CA GLU A 146 5.58 9.92 10.86
C GLU A 146 6.11 8.48 10.99
N GLY A 147 6.26 7.77 9.87
CA GLY A 147 6.81 6.42 9.85
C GLY A 147 8.23 6.31 10.38
N ALA A 148 9.02 7.38 10.28
CA ALA A 148 10.40 7.42 10.80
C ALA A 148 10.47 7.46 12.33
N PHE A 149 9.40 7.91 12.98
CA PHE A 149 9.30 8.00 14.46
C PHE A 149 8.67 6.75 15.08
N ALA A 150 8.17 5.83 14.29
CA ALA A 150 7.68 4.55 14.78
C ALA A 150 8.84 3.70 15.32
N ASN A 151 8.57 2.77 16.23
CA ASN A 151 9.60 1.90 16.81
C ASN A 151 9.24 0.42 16.62
N PRO A 152 9.99 -0.30 15.77
CA PRO A 152 11.06 0.18 14.87
C PRO A 152 10.51 1.12 13.78
N PRO A 153 11.35 1.89 13.07
CA PRO A 153 10.91 2.72 11.95
C PRO A 153 10.16 1.91 10.91
N LEU A 154 9.07 2.47 10.36
CA LEU A 154 8.23 1.80 9.37
C LEU A 154 9.00 1.56 8.08
N THR A 155 9.03 0.31 7.64
CA THR A 155 9.55 -0.05 6.32
C THR A 155 8.52 0.32 5.26
N THR A 156 8.86 1.26 4.40
CA THR A 156 7.93 1.80 3.40
C THR A 156 8.63 2.12 2.08
N PHE A 157 7.87 2.07 0.97
CA PHE A 157 8.29 2.63 -0.30
C PHE A 157 8.05 4.14 -0.29
N LYS A 158 9.13 4.90 -0.44
CA LYS A 158 9.05 6.36 -0.43
C LYS A 158 8.78 6.91 -1.83
N ILE A 159 7.82 7.83 -1.90
CA ILE A 159 7.51 8.58 -3.11
C ILE A 159 8.46 9.79 -3.19
N ASP A 160 9.11 9.97 -4.35
CA ASP A 160 9.82 11.21 -4.67
C ASP A 160 8.82 12.25 -5.19
N THR A 161 8.18 12.96 -4.25
CA THR A 161 7.16 13.99 -4.56
C THR A 161 7.74 15.18 -5.31
N LYS A 162 9.03 15.50 -5.11
CA LYS A 162 9.72 16.58 -5.84
C LYS A 162 9.83 16.21 -7.32
N LYS A 163 10.37 15.04 -7.62
CA LYS A 163 10.48 14.52 -8.99
C LYS A 163 9.10 14.39 -9.64
N ALA A 164 8.09 13.93 -8.90
CA ALA A 164 6.72 13.86 -9.41
C ALA A 164 6.19 15.24 -9.81
N GLY A 165 6.40 16.28 -8.99
CA GLY A 165 6.03 17.65 -9.30
C GLY A 165 6.75 18.20 -10.54
N GLU A 166 8.06 17.96 -10.66
CA GLU A 166 8.85 18.36 -11.83
C GLU A 166 8.32 17.69 -13.12
N GLN A 167 7.98 16.40 -13.07
CA GLN A 167 7.43 15.68 -14.22
C GLN A 167 6.02 16.17 -14.60
N LEU A 168 5.16 16.45 -13.61
CA LEU A 168 3.84 16.99 -13.86
C LEU A 168 3.92 18.38 -14.51
N ALA A 169 4.83 19.26 -14.04
CA ALA A 169 5.06 20.55 -14.65
C ALA A 169 5.54 20.43 -16.10
N ALA A 170 6.48 19.53 -16.38
CA ALA A 170 7.00 19.29 -17.72
C ALA A 170 5.94 18.72 -18.69
N LEU A 171 4.95 17.99 -18.19
CA LEU A 171 3.84 17.47 -19.00
C LEU A 171 2.76 18.51 -19.27
N LEU A 172 2.69 19.60 -18.48
CA LEU A 172 1.69 20.64 -18.61
C LEU A 172 2.11 21.77 -19.57
N ILE A 173 3.41 21.98 -19.74
CA ILE A 173 4.02 23.03 -20.58
C ILE A 173 4.27 22.51 -21.99
#